data_736d0712788f33c8c04678e3928f4ac2
#
_entry.id   736d0712788f33c8c04678e3928f4ac2
#
_cell.length_a   1.000
_cell.length_b   1.000
_cell.length_c   1.000
_cell.angle_alpha   90.00
_cell.angle_beta   90.00
_cell.angle_gamma   90.00
#
_symmetry.space_group_name_H-M   'P 1'
#
loop_
_entity.id
_entity.type
_entity.pdbx_description
1 polymer ?
#
loop_
_entity_poly.entity_id
_entity_poly.type
_entity_poly.pdbx_seq_one_letter_code
_entity_poly.pdbx_strand_id
1 'polypeptide(L)'
;MINLWYEESYWAHAGGRVSGPEKVVKNTIEALKEECIDFSINENKYSFNYLIQYQHEIAHKKHENLEHNTCVIGPQFWPFDSYGKFLVENTQYYKKLIAPGYWVKDKLVNKFNVPFDKVSILAAPIKAPNISDNQSIDCLIYYKSRPIEHLERVKSFLSTKGLTYLELNYGGYSQNDFKDALSKVRFCIIIDNTESQGIAIQEMMAVGKPLLVWDVKEWDYMGDEYKIPASSVPYWSDDCGEKFYNVNELEFTFDKFYDKMDKYNPKKLIDSELSYKVSVKKLLKIFEE
;
A
#
# COMPACT_ATOMS: atom_id res chain seq x y z
N MET A 1 19.18 17.55 -4.99
CA MET A 1 19.40 16.11 -5.32
C MET A 1 19.01 15.30 -4.11
N ILE A 2 18.25 14.23 -4.30
CA ILE A 2 17.80 13.30 -3.26
C ILE A 2 18.75 12.10 -3.22
N ASN A 3 19.16 11.69 -2.04
CA ASN A 3 19.88 10.44 -1.86
C ASN A 3 18.93 9.39 -1.29
N LEU A 4 18.69 8.34 -2.06
CA LEU A 4 17.78 7.25 -1.72
C LEU A 4 18.55 6.12 -1.04
N TRP A 5 18.14 5.75 0.17
CA TRP A 5 18.75 4.67 0.96
C TRP A 5 17.85 3.44 1.02
N TYR A 6 18.35 2.29 0.57
CA TYR A 6 17.73 0.98 0.70
C TYR A 6 18.75 -0.15 0.58
N GLU A 7 18.37 -1.37 0.94
CA GLU A 7 19.22 -2.56 0.92
C GLU A 7 18.56 -3.70 0.14
N GLU A 8 19.16 -4.09 -1.00
CA GLU A 8 18.60 -5.11 -1.90
C GLU A 8 18.63 -6.53 -1.30
N SER A 9 19.55 -6.81 -0.38
CA SER A 9 19.65 -8.13 0.28
C SER A 9 18.35 -8.53 0.98
N TYR A 10 17.51 -7.58 1.34
CA TYR A 10 16.16 -7.80 1.89
C TYR A 10 15.16 -8.37 0.89
N TRP A 11 15.43 -8.24 -0.39
CA TRP A 11 14.52 -8.71 -1.45
C TRP A 11 14.77 -10.16 -1.84
N ALA A 12 16.00 -10.65 -1.69
CA ALA A 12 16.43 -11.97 -2.12
C ALA A 12 15.69 -13.15 -1.45
N HIS A 13 15.02 -12.91 -0.34
CA HIS A 13 14.30 -13.94 0.42
C HIS A 13 12.86 -14.21 -0.09
N ALA A 14 12.38 -13.43 -1.05
CA ALA A 14 11.01 -13.58 -1.55
C ALA A 14 10.83 -14.65 -2.64
N GLY A 15 11.82 -15.54 -2.86
CA GLY A 15 11.70 -16.66 -3.80
C GLY A 15 11.38 -16.25 -5.24
N GLY A 16 11.95 -15.15 -5.74
CA GLY A 16 11.70 -14.62 -7.08
C GLY A 16 10.38 -13.85 -7.24
N ARG A 17 9.66 -13.61 -6.14
CA ARG A 17 8.45 -12.77 -6.10
C ARG A 17 8.79 -11.36 -5.68
N VAL A 18 8.14 -10.37 -6.29
CA VAL A 18 8.31 -8.97 -5.91
C VAL A 18 7.50 -8.72 -4.63
N SER A 19 8.20 -8.45 -3.53
CA SER A 19 7.55 -8.13 -2.24
C SER A 19 6.95 -6.72 -2.22
N GLY A 20 6.03 -6.44 -1.29
CA GLY A 20 5.52 -5.09 -1.07
C GLY A 20 6.64 -4.06 -0.81
N PRO A 21 7.57 -4.32 0.13
CA PRO A 21 8.74 -3.47 0.35
C PRO A 21 9.60 -3.21 -0.90
N GLU A 22 9.86 -4.22 -1.70
CA GLU A 22 10.57 -4.08 -2.97
C GLU A 22 9.82 -3.17 -3.96
N LYS A 23 8.49 -3.34 -4.08
CA LYS A 23 7.66 -2.47 -4.93
C LYS A 23 7.71 -1.02 -4.49
N VAL A 24 7.69 -0.74 -3.18
CA VAL A 24 7.81 0.64 -2.66
C VAL A 24 9.07 1.31 -3.20
N VAL A 25 10.21 0.63 -3.12
CA VAL A 25 11.49 1.17 -3.60
C VAL A 25 11.50 1.29 -5.12
N LYS A 26 11.17 0.22 -5.84
CA LYS A 26 11.17 0.21 -7.32
C LYS A 26 10.26 1.27 -7.90
N ASN A 27 9.03 1.37 -7.42
CA ASN A 27 8.08 2.37 -7.89
C ASN A 27 8.57 3.80 -7.59
N THR A 28 9.22 4.02 -6.43
CA THR A 28 9.80 5.34 -6.11
C THR A 28 10.93 5.70 -7.07
N ILE A 29 11.83 4.76 -7.35
CA ILE A 29 12.94 4.97 -8.32
C ILE A 29 12.39 5.25 -9.71
N GLU A 30 11.41 4.47 -10.18
CA GLU A 30 10.78 4.67 -11.49
C GLU A 30 10.08 6.03 -11.58
N ALA A 31 9.37 6.43 -10.51
CA ALA A 31 8.70 7.72 -10.45
C ALA A 31 9.69 8.89 -10.51
N LEU A 32 10.80 8.83 -9.76
CA LEU A 32 11.85 9.85 -9.82
C LEU A 32 12.46 9.95 -11.21
N LYS A 33 12.71 8.82 -11.88
CA LYS A 33 13.21 8.80 -13.27
C LYS A 33 12.22 9.41 -14.26
N GLU A 34 10.94 9.00 -14.18
CA GLU A 34 9.90 9.47 -15.10
C GLU A 34 9.65 10.98 -14.96
N GLU A 35 9.74 11.52 -13.73
CA GLU A 35 9.60 12.94 -13.45
C GLU A 35 10.92 13.74 -13.58
N CYS A 36 11.98 13.12 -14.10
CA CYS A 36 13.28 13.72 -14.34
C CYS A 36 13.91 14.37 -13.09
N ILE A 37 13.73 13.77 -11.93
CA ILE A 37 14.33 14.23 -10.67
C ILE A 37 15.71 13.57 -10.50
N ASP A 38 16.72 14.39 -10.30
CA ASP A 38 18.07 13.92 -10.01
C ASP A 38 18.13 13.27 -8.61
N PHE A 39 18.59 12.04 -8.55
CA PHE A 39 18.80 11.29 -7.31
C PHE A 39 20.05 10.41 -7.40
N SER A 40 20.56 10.04 -6.24
CA SER A 40 21.61 9.04 -6.08
C SER A 40 21.09 7.88 -5.21
N ILE A 41 21.85 6.81 -5.15
CA ILE A 41 21.51 5.62 -4.36
C ILE A 41 22.67 5.31 -3.42
N ASN A 42 22.37 5.19 -2.12
CA ASN A 42 23.30 4.75 -1.07
C ASN A 42 24.60 5.56 -0.94
N GLU A 43 24.57 6.85 -1.29
CA GLU A 43 25.73 7.73 -1.19
C GLU A 43 25.75 8.55 0.13
N ASN A 44 26.87 9.21 0.47
CA ASN A 44 27.06 9.89 1.75
C ASN A 44 27.14 11.42 1.67
N LYS A 45 26.74 12.06 0.56
CA LYS A 45 27.13 13.45 0.27
C LYS A 45 26.02 14.44 -0.03
N TYR A 46 24.76 14.15 0.34
CA TYR A 46 23.65 14.97 -0.13
C TYR A 46 22.85 15.66 0.97
N SER A 47 22.23 16.79 0.60
CA SER A 47 21.43 17.63 1.50
C SER A 47 20.09 17.00 1.90
N PHE A 48 19.61 15.99 1.16
CA PHE A 48 18.32 15.33 1.38
C PHE A 48 18.51 13.83 1.34
N ASN A 49 18.27 13.16 2.45
CA ASN A 49 18.42 11.72 2.59
C ASN A 49 17.05 11.07 2.82
N TYR A 50 16.62 10.21 1.88
CA TYR A 50 15.39 9.44 1.99
C TYR A 50 15.71 7.98 2.34
N LEU A 51 15.61 7.62 3.60
CA LEU A 51 15.80 6.26 4.09
C LEU A 51 14.47 5.50 3.96
N ILE A 52 14.24 4.91 2.79
CA ILE A 52 12.99 4.19 2.49
C ILE A 52 12.80 2.96 3.38
N GLN A 53 13.89 2.26 3.70
CA GLN A 53 13.90 1.06 4.54
C GLN A 53 14.66 1.33 5.83
N TYR A 54 14.03 1.06 6.98
CA TYR A 54 14.64 1.24 8.29
C TYR A 54 14.29 0.07 9.23
N GLN A 55 14.46 -1.15 8.73
CA GLN A 55 14.05 -2.37 9.45
C GLN A 55 15.23 -3.18 9.99
N HIS A 56 16.49 -2.66 9.89
CA HIS A 56 17.68 -3.42 10.23
C HIS A 56 18.90 -2.55 10.55
N GLU A 57 19.92 -3.20 11.15
CA GLU A 57 21.14 -2.57 11.62
C GLU A 57 21.88 -1.74 10.57
N ILE A 58 21.91 -2.19 9.30
CA ILE A 58 22.63 -1.48 8.22
C ILE A 58 22.02 -0.08 8.02
N ALA A 59 20.69 0.02 7.95
CA ALA A 59 20.02 1.30 7.80
C ALA A 59 20.26 2.20 9.04
N HIS A 60 20.25 1.64 10.23
CA HIS A 60 20.54 2.35 11.47
C HIS A 60 21.97 2.90 11.49
N LYS A 61 22.98 2.07 11.20
CA LYS A 61 24.40 2.50 11.10
C LYS A 61 24.60 3.56 10.02
N LYS A 62 23.88 3.50 8.91
CA LYS A 62 23.91 4.55 7.89
C LYS A 62 23.36 5.86 8.40
N HIS A 63 22.22 5.80 9.09
CA HIS A 63 21.55 6.96 9.66
C HIS A 63 22.44 7.68 10.69
N GLU A 64 23.19 6.96 11.52
CA GLU A 64 24.14 7.53 12.51
C GLU A 64 25.21 8.43 11.88
N ASN A 65 25.53 8.24 10.60
CA ASN A 65 26.55 9.00 9.88
C ASN A 65 25.97 10.14 9.00
N LEU A 66 24.66 10.40 9.09
CA LEU A 66 23.97 11.44 8.31
C LEU A 66 23.56 12.62 9.20
N GLU A 67 23.43 13.79 8.62
CA GLU A 67 22.84 14.93 9.31
C GLU A 67 21.33 14.69 9.50
N HIS A 68 20.89 14.53 10.73
CA HIS A 68 19.55 14.08 11.08
C HIS A 68 18.44 14.98 10.54
N ASN A 69 18.67 16.31 10.52
CA ASN A 69 17.72 17.27 9.95
C ASN A 69 17.54 17.18 8.43
N THR A 70 18.37 16.38 7.76
CA THR A 70 18.25 16.06 6.33
C THR A 70 17.55 14.73 6.06
N CYS A 71 17.28 13.94 7.11
CA CYS A 71 16.78 12.58 6.99
C CYS A 71 15.25 12.54 7.00
N VAL A 72 14.66 12.00 5.94
CA VAL A 72 13.26 11.56 5.85
C VAL A 72 13.25 10.05 5.87
N ILE A 73 12.51 9.41 6.79
CA ILE A 73 12.60 7.98 7.05
C ILE A 73 11.25 7.29 6.87
N GLY A 74 11.24 6.15 6.19
CA GLY A 74 10.05 5.33 5.95
C GLY A 74 9.64 5.31 4.48
N PRO A 75 8.52 4.65 4.14
CA PRO A 75 7.51 4.07 5.05
C PRO A 75 7.87 2.71 5.66
N GLN A 76 9.00 2.12 5.31
CA GLN A 76 9.35 0.76 5.71
C GLN A 76 10.14 0.76 7.03
N PHE A 77 9.43 0.90 8.12
CA PHE A 77 9.90 0.64 9.48
C PHE A 77 8.76 0.05 10.31
N TRP A 78 9.10 -0.66 11.39
CA TRP A 78 8.13 -1.27 12.25
C TRP A 78 8.30 -0.75 13.69
N PRO A 79 7.34 0.03 14.24
CA PRO A 79 7.50 0.69 15.55
C PRO A 79 7.67 -0.26 16.75
N PHE A 80 7.46 -1.56 16.57
CA PHE A 80 7.56 -2.58 17.62
C PHE A 80 8.89 -3.33 17.62
N ASP A 81 9.71 -3.21 16.58
CA ASP A 81 11.08 -3.73 16.60
C ASP A 81 12.05 -2.69 17.20
N SER A 82 13.29 -3.10 17.47
CA SER A 82 14.30 -2.25 18.12
C SER A 82 14.60 -0.98 17.33
N TYR A 83 14.63 -1.05 16.00
CA TYR A 83 14.98 0.09 15.15
C TYR A 83 13.81 1.06 14.98
N GLY A 84 12.60 0.54 14.76
CA GLY A 84 11.41 1.36 14.68
C GLY A 84 11.06 2.00 16.05
N LYS A 85 11.27 1.28 17.14
CA LYS A 85 11.16 1.83 18.51
C LYS A 85 12.13 2.99 18.71
N PHE A 86 13.39 2.84 18.31
CA PHE A 86 14.36 3.92 18.34
C PHE A 86 13.85 5.18 17.63
N LEU A 87 13.25 5.05 16.44
CA LEU A 87 12.74 6.20 15.70
C LEU A 87 11.60 6.91 16.43
N VAL A 88 10.62 6.17 16.95
CA VAL A 88 9.45 6.79 17.61
C VAL A 88 9.81 7.41 18.96
N GLU A 89 10.84 6.91 19.66
CA GLU A 89 11.33 7.44 20.93
C GLU A 89 12.32 8.60 20.76
N ASN A 90 12.93 8.78 19.59
CA ASN A 90 14.01 9.72 19.35
C ASN A 90 13.75 10.67 18.17
N THR A 91 12.69 11.46 18.28
CA THR A 91 12.20 12.33 17.20
C THR A 91 13.15 13.44 16.76
N GLN A 92 14.23 13.70 17.54
CA GLN A 92 15.29 14.64 17.19
C GLN A 92 16.27 14.10 16.13
N TYR A 93 16.26 12.80 15.85
CA TYR A 93 17.21 12.16 14.94
C TYR A 93 16.74 12.10 13.47
N TYR A 94 15.65 12.77 13.13
CA TYR A 94 15.18 12.85 11.75
C TYR A 94 14.38 14.14 11.50
N LYS A 95 14.24 14.50 10.24
CA LYS A 95 13.37 15.60 9.81
C LYS A 95 11.90 15.19 9.84
N LYS A 96 11.58 14.09 9.17
CA LYS A 96 10.21 13.55 9.07
C LYS A 96 10.20 12.02 9.07
N LEU A 97 9.16 11.41 9.66
CA LEU A 97 8.76 10.03 9.40
C LEU A 97 7.67 9.97 8.33
N ILE A 98 7.75 8.97 7.47
CA ILE A 98 6.75 8.72 6.44
C ILE A 98 5.81 7.61 6.91
N ALA A 99 4.52 7.92 6.92
CA ALA A 99 3.44 6.96 7.04
C ALA A 99 2.86 6.66 5.64
N PRO A 100 2.62 5.40 5.26
CA PRO A 100 2.08 5.06 3.95
C PRO A 100 0.58 5.37 3.81
N GLY A 101 -0.12 5.73 4.90
CA GLY A 101 -1.54 6.04 4.93
C GLY A 101 -1.97 6.73 6.23
N TYR A 102 -3.20 7.23 6.24
CA TYR A 102 -3.75 8.04 7.34
C TYR A 102 -3.78 7.30 8.67
N TRP A 103 -4.30 6.08 8.71
CA TRP A 103 -4.40 5.32 9.96
C TRP A 103 -3.01 4.96 10.53
N VAL A 104 -1.99 4.79 9.68
CA VAL A 104 -0.60 4.57 10.14
C VAL A 104 -0.04 5.85 10.77
N LYS A 105 -0.32 7.03 10.18
CA LYS A 105 0.01 8.32 10.79
C LYS A 105 -0.67 8.47 12.15
N ASP A 106 -1.98 8.20 12.24
CA ASP A 106 -2.72 8.26 13.50
C ASP A 106 -2.11 7.35 14.56
N LYS A 107 -1.69 6.14 14.19
CA LYS A 107 -0.98 5.23 15.08
C LYS A 107 0.34 5.80 15.59
N LEU A 108 1.16 6.37 14.71
CA LEU A 108 2.44 6.98 15.10
C LEU A 108 2.24 8.14 16.06
N VAL A 109 1.27 8.99 15.80
CA VAL A 109 0.98 10.17 16.62
C VAL A 109 0.33 9.78 17.96
N ASN A 110 -0.75 9.01 17.91
CA ASN A 110 -1.59 8.79 19.09
C ASN A 110 -1.13 7.65 19.98
N LYS A 111 -0.51 6.60 19.41
CA LYS A 111 0.01 5.47 20.20
C LYS A 111 1.47 5.65 20.59
N PHE A 112 2.30 6.11 19.66
CA PHE A 112 3.75 6.26 19.91
C PHE A 112 4.18 7.68 20.26
N ASN A 113 3.23 8.62 20.40
CA ASN A 113 3.47 10.02 20.77
C ASN A 113 4.48 10.75 19.85
N VAL A 114 4.62 10.34 18.60
CA VAL A 114 5.43 11.07 17.63
C VAL A 114 4.73 12.41 17.34
N PRO A 115 5.43 13.56 17.43
CA PRO A 115 4.81 14.85 17.14
C PRO A 115 4.14 14.88 15.76
N PHE A 116 2.94 15.43 15.68
CA PHE A 116 2.10 15.42 14.47
C PHE A 116 2.82 16.02 13.26
N ASP A 117 3.58 17.09 13.48
CA ASP A 117 4.38 17.79 12.48
C ASP A 117 5.60 16.99 12.00
N LYS A 118 6.03 15.97 12.76
CA LYS A 118 7.11 15.06 12.40
C LYS A 118 6.65 13.91 11.51
N VAL A 119 5.35 13.70 11.29
CA VAL A 119 4.82 12.60 10.47
C VAL A 119 4.14 13.13 9.21
N SER A 120 4.68 12.79 8.06
CA SER A 120 4.10 13.07 6.74
C SER A 120 3.50 11.81 6.12
N ILE A 121 2.42 11.96 5.33
CA ILE A 121 1.83 10.85 4.58
C ILE A 121 2.41 10.82 3.18
N LEU A 122 3.02 9.69 2.83
CA LEU A 122 3.50 9.42 1.48
C LEU A 122 3.37 7.93 1.18
N ALA A 123 2.41 7.57 0.33
CA ALA A 123 2.31 6.24 -0.23
C ALA A 123 3.37 6.03 -1.32
N ALA A 124 3.78 4.79 -1.55
CA ALA A 124 4.56 4.45 -2.72
C ALA A 124 3.80 4.85 -3.99
N PRO A 125 4.48 5.40 -5.00
CA PRO A 125 3.87 5.76 -6.27
C PRO A 125 3.25 4.56 -6.97
N ILE A 126 2.13 4.76 -7.66
CA ILE A 126 1.42 3.70 -8.40
C ILE A 126 1.39 4.04 -9.88
N LYS A 127 1.78 3.07 -10.70
CA LYS A 127 1.59 3.07 -12.15
C LYS A 127 0.71 1.89 -12.54
N ALA A 128 -0.23 2.13 -13.43
CA ALA A 128 -1.07 1.06 -13.97
C ALA A 128 -0.20 -0.02 -14.62
N PRO A 129 -0.34 -1.29 -14.23
CA PRO A 129 0.31 -2.37 -14.94
C PRO A 129 -0.18 -2.41 -16.40
N ASN A 130 0.74 -2.68 -17.31
CA ASN A 130 0.37 -2.88 -18.72
C ASN A 130 -0.33 -4.23 -18.84
N ILE A 131 -1.63 -4.20 -19.17
CA ILE A 131 -2.47 -5.38 -19.37
C ILE A 131 -3.24 -5.26 -20.69
N SER A 132 -3.55 -6.40 -21.31
CA SER A 132 -4.57 -6.46 -22.36
C SER A 132 -5.96 -6.45 -21.72
N ASP A 133 -6.98 -5.97 -22.42
CA ASP A 133 -8.36 -6.05 -21.95
C ASP A 133 -9.08 -7.21 -22.66
N ASN A 134 -9.28 -8.30 -21.92
CA ASN A 134 -9.95 -9.52 -22.42
C ASN A 134 -10.88 -10.07 -21.33
N GLN A 135 -11.90 -9.29 -20.99
CA GLN A 135 -12.84 -9.57 -19.90
C GLN A 135 -13.73 -10.78 -20.20
N SER A 136 -13.24 -11.97 -19.94
CA SER A 136 -13.94 -13.25 -20.12
C SER A 136 -14.44 -13.89 -18.82
N ILE A 137 -14.09 -13.31 -17.67
CA ILE A 137 -14.41 -13.77 -16.32
C ILE A 137 -15.02 -12.61 -15.53
N ASP A 138 -15.99 -12.88 -14.66
CA ASP A 138 -16.69 -11.82 -13.95
C ASP A 138 -15.79 -11.13 -12.94
N CYS A 139 -15.14 -11.86 -12.03
CA CYS A 139 -14.34 -11.22 -10.99
C CYS A 139 -13.06 -11.94 -10.62
N LEU A 140 -12.17 -11.15 -9.98
CA LEU A 140 -11.00 -11.64 -9.25
C LEU A 140 -11.28 -11.59 -7.76
N ILE A 141 -11.16 -12.70 -7.04
CA ILE A 141 -11.09 -12.73 -5.59
C ILE A 141 -9.62 -12.56 -5.19
N TYR A 142 -9.30 -11.46 -4.51
CA TYR A 142 -8.00 -11.25 -3.87
C TYR A 142 -8.12 -11.54 -2.38
N TYR A 143 -7.49 -12.63 -1.95
CA TYR A 143 -7.58 -13.14 -0.58
C TYR A 143 -6.26 -13.01 0.17
N LYS A 144 -6.32 -12.37 1.37
CA LYS A 144 -5.16 -12.18 2.24
C LYS A 144 -5.59 -12.00 3.69
N SER A 145 -4.88 -12.68 4.62
CA SER A 145 -4.92 -12.41 6.06
C SER A 145 -6.32 -12.38 6.71
N ARG A 146 -7.27 -13.15 6.19
CA ARG A 146 -8.63 -13.31 6.75
C ARG A 146 -8.92 -14.79 7.04
N PRO A 147 -9.89 -15.14 7.92
CA PRO A 147 -10.35 -16.51 8.07
C PRO A 147 -10.80 -17.13 6.73
N ILE A 148 -10.45 -18.39 6.50
CA ILE A 148 -10.76 -19.09 5.25
C ILE A 148 -12.27 -19.16 5.00
N GLU A 149 -13.07 -19.17 6.05
CA GLU A 149 -14.52 -19.19 6.01
C GLU A 149 -15.09 -17.96 5.27
N HIS A 150 -14.38 -16.82 5.31
CA HIS A 150 -14.76 -15.63 4.57
C HIS A 150 -14.61 -15.84 3.07
N LEU A 151 -13.52 -16.47 2.64
CA LEU A 151 -13.30 -16.83 1.25
C LEU A 151 -14.38 -17.79 0.75
N GLU A 152 -14.64 -18.88 1.49
CA GLU A 152 -15.64 -19.89 1.12
C GLU A 152 -17.07 -19.32 1.04
N ARG A 153 -17.41 -18.36 1.91
CA ARG A 153 -18.70 -17.68 1.83
C ARG A 153 -18.84 -16.83 0.58
N VAL A 154 -17.81 -16.09 0.19
CA VAL A 154 -17.81 -15.30 -1.05
C VAL A 154 -17.89 -16.22 -2.27
N LYS A 155 -17.14 -17.31 -2.31
CA LYS A 155 -17.19 -18.30 -3.40
C LYS A 155 -18.57 -18.94 -3.53
N SER A 156 -19.18 -19.35 -2.41
CA SER A 156 -20.54 -19.90 -2.39
C SER A 156 -21.56 -18.87 -2.91
N PHE A 157 -21.45 -17.62 -2.46
CA PHE A 157 -22.32 -16.53 -2.94
C PHE A 157 -22.19 -16.31 -4.44
N LEU A 158 -20.97 -16.21 -4.99
CA LEU A 158 -20.75 -16.05 -6.42
C LEU A 158 -21.33 -17.22 -7.24
N SER A 159 -21.19 -18.44 -6.72
CA SER A 159 -21.80 -19.64 -7.34
C SER A 159 -23.33 -19.56 -7.39
N THR A 160 -24.00 -19.06 -6.32
CA THR A 160 -25.46 -18.87 -6.36
C THR A 160 -25.92 -17.80 -7.33
N LYS A 161 -25.06 -16.80 -7.61
CA LYS A 161 -25.35 -15.75 -8.62
C LYS A 161 -24.93 -16.19 -10.04
N GLY A 162 -24.34 -17.38 -10.22
CA GLY A 162 -23.89 -17.91 -11.51
C GLY A 162 -22.66 -17.15 -12.08
N LEU A 163 -21.85 -16.53 -11.21
CA LEU A 163 -20.70 -15.73 -11.63
C LEU A 163 -19.41 -16.54 -11.64
N THR A 164 -18.58 -16.27 -12.64
CA THR A 164 -17.26 -16.87 -12.80
C THR A 164 -16.21 -16.05 -12.06
N TYR A 165 -15.19 -16.72 -11.52
CA TYR A 165 -14.12 -16.02 -10.80
C TYR A 165 -12.76 -16.67 -10.97
N LEU A 166 -11.71 -15.85 -10.81
CA LEU A 166 -10.34 -16.25 -10.52
C LEU A 166 -10.04 -15.98 -9.05
N GLU A 167 -9.10 -16.73 -8.48
CA GLU A 167 -8.65 -16.56 -7.10
C GLU A 167 -7.15 -16.30 -7.07
N LEU A 168 -6.72 -15.26 -6.37
CA LEU A 168 -5.33 -14.99 -6.06
C LEU A 168 -5.14 -14.90 -4.55
N ASN A 169 -4.36 -15.85 -4.03
CA ASN A 169 -3.95 -15.89 -2.64
C ASN A 169 -2.64 -15.12 -2.45
N TYR A 170 -2.62 -14.17 -1.53
CA TYR A 170 -1.43 -13.39 -1.25
C TYR A 170 -0.19 -14.28 -1.03
N GLY A 171 0.91 -13.93 -1.72
CA GLY A 171 2.15 -14.71 -1.69
C GLY A 171 2.12 -15.98 -2.56
N GLY A 172 0.99 -16.32 -3.20
CA GLY A 172 0.81 -17.51 -4.05
C GLY A 172 0.93 -17.26 -5.56
N TYR A 173 1.18 -16.05 -6.02
CA TYR A 173 1.17 -15.67 -7.44
C TYR A 173 2.40 -14.85 -7.83
N SER A 174 2.75 -14.88 -9.12
CA SER A 174 3.75 -14.00 -9.72
C SER A 174 3.13 -12.70 -10.22
N GLN A 175 3.98 -11.70 -10.58
CA GLN A 175 3.50 -10.47 -11.21
C GLN A 175 2.80 -10.72 -12.56
N ASN A 176 3.21 -11.75 -13.29
CA ASN A 176 2.57 -12.11 -14.55
C ASN A 176 1.21 -12.75 -14.31
N ASP A 177 1.05 -13.63 -13.31
CA ASP A 177 -0.25 -14.20 -12.94
C ASP A 177 -1.23 -13.09 -12.52
N PHE A 178 -0.74 -12.09 -11.78
CA PHE A 178 -1.54 -10.95 -11.37
C PHE A 178 -2.04 -10.11 -12.55
N LYS A 179 -1.14 -9.78 -13.49
CA LYS A 179 -1.48 -9.03 -14.72
C LYS A 179 -2.45 -9.82 -15.60
N ASP A 180 -2.20 -11.12 -15.78
CA ASP A 180 -3.05 -12.01 -16.55
C ASP A 180 -4.46 -12.08 -15.94
N ALA A 181 -4.57 -12.25 -14.63
CA ALA A 181 -5.86 -12.24 -13.94
C ALA A 181 -6.61 -10.90 -14.15
N LEU A 182 -5.92 -9.77 -13.95
CA LEU A 182 -6.52 -8.44 -14.14
C LEU A 182 -6.99 -8.20 -15.59
N SER A 183 -6.29 -8.76 -16.56
CA SER A 183 -6.68 -8.64 -17.98
C SER A 183 -8.01 -9.36 -18.30
N LYS A 184 -8.37 -10.38 -17.53
CA LYS A 184 -9.52 -11.27 -17.79
C LYS A 184 -10.78 -10.88 -17.02
N VAL A 185 -10.69 -10.08 -15.97
CA VAL A 185 -11.82 -9.85 -15.05
C VAL A 185 -12.45 -8.47 -15.24
N ARG A 186 -13.74 -8.36 -14.91
CA ARG A 186 -14.50 -7.11 -14.95
C ARG A 186 -14.33 -6.29 -13.67
N PHE A 187 -14.31 -6.94 -12.51
CA PHE A 187 -14.16 -6.29 -11.19
C PHE A 187 -13.35 -7.17 -10.23
N CYS A 188 -13.01 -6.61 -9.06
CA CYS A 188 -12.28 -7.36 -8.03
C CYS A 188 -13.05 -7.38 -6.71
N ILE A 189 -12.97 -8.51 -6.00
CA ILE A 189 -13.46 -8.67 -4.63
C ILE A 189 -12.25 -8.76 -3.71
N ILE A 190 -12.19 -7.88 -2.72
CA ILE A 190 -11.08 -7.83 -1.76
C ILE A 190 -11.52 -8.45 -0.45
N ILE A 191 -10.79 -9.49 0.00
CA ILE A 191 -10.98 -10.16 1.27
C ILE A 191 -9.65 -10.08 2.01
N ASP A 192 -9.41 -8.98 2.70
CA ASP A 192 -8.16 -8.71 3.40
C ASP A 192 -8.42 -8.15 4.81
N ASN A 193 -7.40 -8.15 5.65
CA ASN A 193 -7.38 -7.47 6.93
C ASN A 193 -6.92 -6.02 6.74
N THR A 194 -6.21 -5.44 7.70
CA THR A 194 -5.70 -4.08 7.59
C THR A 194 -4.50 -4.00 6.64
N GLU A 195 -4.54 -3.04 5.74
CA GLU A 195 -3.42 -2.69 4.87
C GLU A 195 -2.82 -1.34 5.24
N SER A 196 -1.51 -1.25 5.24
CA SER A 196 -0.82 0.03 5.44
C SER A 196 -0.90 0.92 4.20
N GLN A 197 -0.83 0.32 3.03
CA GLN A 197 -1.01 0.98 1.74
C GLN A 197 -1.88 0.16 0.78
N GLY A 198 -1.63 -1.15 0.59
CA GLY A 198 -2.37 -2.01 -0.32
C GLY A 198 -1.97 -1.85 -1.79
N ILE A 199 -0.68 -1.97 -2.11
CA ILE A 199 -0.16 -1.72 -3.48
C ILE A 199 -0.87 -2.57 -4.54
N ALA A 200 -1.10 -3.87 -4.31
CA ALA A 200 -1.81 -4.73 -5.26
C ALA A 200 -3.24 -4.23 -5.51
N ILE A 201 -3.94 -3.78 -4.48
CA ILE A 201 -5.29 -3.22 -4.60
C ILE A 201 -5.25 -1.91 -5.41
N GLN A 202 -4.26 -1.06 -5.16
CA GLN A 202 -4.07 0.18 -5.91
C GLN A 202 -3.69 -0.07 -7.39
N GLU A 203 -2.96 -1.15 -7.70
CA GLU A 203 -2.71 -1.58 -9.07
C GLU A 203 -4.00 -2.05 -9.78
N MET A 204 -4.93 -2.73 -9.07
CA MET A 204 -6.27 -3.05 -9.59
C MET A 204 -7.05 -1.77 -9.91
N MET A 205 -7.03 -0.80 -8.99
CA MET A 205 -7.67 0.51 -9.18
C MET A 205 -7.05 1.28 -10.36
N ALA A 206 -5.72 1.22 -10.51
CA ALA A 206 -4.99 1.91 -11.57
C ALA A 206 -5.37 1.42 -12.98
N VAL A 207 -5.76 0.15 -13.13
CA VAL A 207 -6.29 -0.39 -14.39
C VAL A 207 -7.82 -0.27 -14.50
N GLY A 208 -8.45 0.49 -13.60
CA GLY A 208 -9.86 0.80 -13.65
C GLY A 208 -10.80 -0.31 -13.16
N LYS A 209 -10.33 -1.32 -12.44
CA LYS A 209 -11.20 -2.39 -11.91
C LYS A 209 -11.99 -1.90 -10.70
N PRO A 210 -13.34 -1.85 -10.75
CA PRO A 210 -14.17 -1.58 -9.59
C PRO A 210 -13.96 -2.61 -8.48
N LEU A 211 -14.08 -2.19 -7.23
CA LEU A 211 -13.82 -3.03 -6.06
C LEU A 211 -15.06 -3.25 -5.21
N LEU A 212 -15.35 -4.51 -4.91
CA LEU A 212 -16.24 -4.90 -3.81
C LEU A 212 -15.37 -5.36 -2.65
N VAL A 213 -15.42 -4.66 -1.51
CA VAL A 213 -14.46 -4.84 -0.43
C VAL A 213 -15.13 -5.35 0.84
N TRP A 214 -14.71 -6.53 1.32
CA TRP A 214 -15.00 -6.93 2.69
C TRP A 214 -14.01 -6.25 3.62
N ASP A 215 -14.32 -5.04 4.03
CA ASP A 215 -13.43 -4.17 4.78
C ASP A 215 -13.42 -4.48 6.29
N VAL A 216 -12.50 -3.87 7.00
CA VAL A 216 -12.39 -3.83 8.47
C VAL A 216 -12.59 -2.39 8.96
N LYS A 217 -12.92 -2.23 10.24
CA LYS A 217 -13.10 -0.90 10.86
C LYS A 217 -11.96 -0.50 11.77
N GLU A 218 -11.22 -1.49 12.28
CA GLU A 218 -10.20 -1.29 13.29
C GLU A 218 -8.96 -2.13 12.96
N TRP A 219 -7.81 -1.63 13.38
CA TRP A 219 -6.58 -2.39 13.37
C TRP A 219 -6.57 -3.42 14.50
N ASP A 220 -6.45 -4.68 14.13
CA ASP A 220 -6.31 -5.81 15.06
C ASP A 220 -5.05 -6.59 14.70
N TYR A 221 -4.00 -6.41 15.50
CA TYR A 221 -2.74 -7.08 15.27
C TYR A 221 -2.11 -7.54 16.59
N MET A 222 -1.82 -8.82 16.71
CA MET A 222 -1.11 -9.45 17.83
C MET A 222 -1.71 -9.15 19.22
N GLY A 223 -3.02 -9.00 19.32
CA GLY A 223 -3.68 -8.71 20.61
C GLY A 223 -3.39 -7.32 21.15
N ASP A 224 -2.98 -6.38 20.31
CA ASP A 224 -2.81 -4.99 20.73
C ASP A 224 -4.15 -4.39 21.16
N GLU A 225 -4.24 -3.97 22.42
CA GLU A 225 -5.44 -3.37 22.99
C GLU A 225 -5.77 -1.99 22.41
N TYR A 226 -4.80 -1.37 21.72
CA TYR A 226 -4.98 -0.05 21.13
C TYR A 226 -5.73 -0.13 19.79
N LYS A 227 -7.03 0.07 19.87
CA LYS A 227 -7.91 0.06 18.70
C LYS A 227 -7.81 1.38 17.94
N ILE A 228 -7.31 1.29 16.72
CA ILE A 228 -7.18 2.41 15.80
C ILE A 228 -8.11 2.16 14.62
N PRO A 229 -8.89 3.16 14.17
CA PRO A 229 -9.59 3.05 12.90
C PRO A 229 -8.62 2.68 11.78
N ALA A 230 -8.93 1.62 11.04
CA ALA A 230 -8.11 1.11 9.96
C ALA A 230 -8.97 0.51 8.85
N SER A 231 -8.38 0.18 7.73
CA SER A 231 -9.08 -0.37 6.57
C SER A 231 -8.18 -1.34 5.80
N SER A 232 -8.77 -2.28 5.10
CA SER A 232 -8.09 -3.09 4.09
C SER A 232 -7.81 -2.30 2.80
N VAL A 233 -8.47 -1.14 2.64
CA VAL A 233 -8.30 -0.23 1.51
C VAL A 233 -8.11 1.21 2.01
N PRO A 234 -6.90 1.56 2.49
CA PRO A 234 -6.63 2.86 3.14
C PRO A 234 -6.78 4.07 2.21
N TYR A 235 -6.77 3.86 0.92
CA TYR A 235 -7.05 4.86 -0.11
C TYR A 235 -8.36 4.52 -0.78
N TRP A 236 -9.40 5.34 -0.56
CA TRP A 236 -10.76 5.07 -0.99
C TRP A 236 -11.53 6.34 -1.33
N SER A 237 -12.39 6.23 -2.33
CA SER A 237 -13.49 7.16 -2.63
C SER A 237 -14.69 6.39 -3.14
N ASP A 238 -15.85 7.03 -3.21
CA ASP A 238 -17.08 6.40 -3.75
C ASP A 238 -16.96 6.02 -5.23
N ASP A 239 -15.98 6.57 -5.93
CA ASP A 239 -15.65 6.17 -7.31
C ASP A 239 -14.98 4.78 -7.40
N CYS A 240 -14.53 4.19 -6.26
CA CYS A 240 -13.77 2.94 -6.27
C CYS A 240 -14.67 1.69 -6.28
N GLY A 241 -15.89 1.77 -5.77
CA GLY A 241 -16.79 0.63 -5.60
C GLY A 241 -17.62 0.69 -4.33
N GLU A 242 -17.86 -0.47 -3.71
CA GLU A 242 -18.64 -0.57 -2.47
C GLU A 242 -17.90 -1.37 -1.38
N LYS A 243 -18.22 -1.08 -0.11
CA LYS A 243 -17.68 -1.75 1.06
C LYS A 243 -18.77 -2.42 1.88
N PHE A 244 -18.46 -3.59 2.44
CA PHE A 244 -19.25 -4.25 3.46
C PHE A 244 -18.37 -4.75 4.60
N TYR A 245 -18.91 -4.95 5.79
CA TYR A 245 -18.16 -5.25 7.01
C TYR A 245 -18.50 -6.60 7.64
N ASN A 246 -19.65 -7.16 7.28
CA ASN A 246 -20.07 -8.50 7.72
C ASN A 246 -20.79 -9.25 6.61
N VAL A 247 -20.88 -10.56 6.75
CA VAL A 247 -21.44 -11.43 5.71
C VAL A 247 -22.91 -11.16 5.38
N ASN A 248 -23.68 -10.62 6.33
CA ASN A 248 -25.12 -10.32 6.11
C ASN A 248 -25.32 -9.11 5.18
N GLU A 249 -24.29 -8.28 5.04
CA GLU A 249 -24.31 -7.12 4.13
C GLU A 249 -23.91 -7.50 2.70
N LEU A 250 -23.31 -8.69 2.49
CA LEU A 250 -22.69 -9.08 1.20
C LEU A 250 -23.71 -8.99 0.06
N GLU A 251 -24.86 -9.62 0.16
CA GLU A 251 -25.82 -9.67 -0.95
C GLU A 251 -26.35 -8.28 -1.32
N PHE A 252 -26.81 -7.53 -0.33
CA PHE A 252 -27.32 -6.16 -0.57
C PHE A 252 -26.25 -5.24 -1.16
N THR A 253 -25.02 -5.32 -0.63
CA THR A 253 -23.93 -4.47 -1.12
C THR A 253 -23.48 -4.90 -2.51
N PHE A 254 -23.47 -6.21 -2.79
CA PHE A 254 -23.16 -6.73 -4.12
C PHE A 254 -24.19 -6.24 -5.15
N ASP A 255 -25.48 -6.36 -4.87
CA ASP A 255 -26.53 -5.95 -5.82
C ASP A 255 -26.39 -4.44 -6.13
N LYS A 256 -26.20 -3.60 -5.09
CA LYS A 256 -25.90 -2.16 -5.26
C LYS A 256 -24.65 -1.90 -6.10
N PHE A 257 -23.58 -2.66 -5.83
CA PHE A 257 -22.31 -2.57 -6.56
C PHE A 257 -22.48 -2.96 -8.03
N TYR A 258 -23.15 -4.08 -8.28
CA TYR A 258 -23.31 -4.65 -9.62
C TYR A 258 -24.17 -3.75 -10.52
N ASP A 259 -25.23 -3.15 -9.97
CA ASP A 259 -26.09 -2.17 -10.65
C ASP A 259 -25.36 -0.89 -11.07
N LYS A 260 -24.27 -0.56 -10.36
CA LYS A 260 -23.48 0.66 -10.59
C LYS A 260 -22.12 0.40 -11.19
N MET A 261 -21.79 -0.85 -11.51
CA MET A 261 -20.41 -1.25 -11.83
C MET A 261 -19.77 -0.40 -12.93
N ASP A 262 -20.50 -0.06 -13.97
CA ASP A 262 -20.01 0.75 -15.09
C ASP A 262 -19.86 2.25 -14.78
N LYS A 263 -20.28 2.69 -13.58
CA LYS A 263 -20.17 4.09 -13.12
C LYS A 263 -18.95 4.33 -12.25
N TYR A 264 -18.35 3.27 -11.72
CA TYR A 264 -17.15 3.41 -10.91
C TYR A 264 -15.92 3.73 -11.77
N ASN A 265 -15.05 4.57 -11.24
CA ASN A 265 -13.78 4.94 -11.88
C ASN A 265 -12.68 5.04 -10.81
N PRO A 266 -12.21 3.90 -10.28
CA PRO A 266 -11.18 3.89 -9.24
C PRO A 266 -9.85 4.50 -9.72
N LYS A 267 -9.58 4.47 -11.02
CA LYS A 267 -8.39 5.09 -11.61
C LYS A 267 -8.29 6.58 -11.29
N LYS A 268 -9.40 7.28 -11.17
CA LYS A 268 -9.45 8.71 -10.83
C LYS A 268 -8.76 9.01 -9.50
N LEU A 269 -8.95 8.16 -8.48
CA LEU A 269 -8.25 8.29 -7.19
C LEU A 269 -6.74 8.07 -7.34
N ILE A 270 -6.33 7.07 -8.12
CA ILE A 270 -4.91 6.81 -8.37
C ILE A 270 -4.26 7.99 -9.07
N ASP A 271 -4.88 8.51 -10.11
CA ASP A 271 -4.35 9.63 -10.89
C ASP A 271 -4.21 10.90 -10.04
N SER A 272 -5.16 11.17 -9.12
CA SER A 272 -5.17 12.38 -8.29
C SER A 272 -4.31 12.29 -7.04
N GLU A 273 -4.07 11.09 -6.49
CA GLU A 273 -3.44 10.93 -5.18
C GLU A 273 -2.12 10.15 -5.18
N LEU A 274 -1.97 9.17 -6.08
CA LEU A 274 -0.94 8.14 -5.99
C LEU A 274 -0.10 7.99 -7.28
N SER A 275 -0.44 8.71 -8.35
CA SER A 275 0.36 8.66 -9.59
C SER A 275 1.81 9.09 -9.33
N TYR A 276 2.72 8.68 -10.20
CA TYR A 276 4.14 9.01 -10.12
C TYR A 276 4.36 10.51 -9.93
N LYS A 277 3.74 11.33 -10.79
CA LYS A 277 3.82 12.79 -10.72
C LYS A 277 3.35 13.36 -9.36
N VAL A 278 2.21 12.89 -8.86
CA VAL A 278 1.65 13.38 -7.58
C VAL A 278 2.52 12.96 -6.41
N SER A 279 2.98 11.71 -6.39
CA SER A 279 3.82 11.18 -5.31
C SER A 279 5.19 11.85 -5.27
N VAL A 280 5.82 12.09 -6.42
CA VAL A 280 7.10 12.81 -6.50
C VAL A 280 6.93 14.25 -6.01
N LYS A 281 5.88 14.94 -6.42
CA LYS A 281 5.58 16.30 -5.92
C LYS A 281 5.39 16.33 -4.39
N LYS A 282 4.66 15.34 -3.83
CA LYS A 282 4.49 15.21 -2.37
C LYS A 282 5.85 14.96 -1.69
N LEU A 283 6.70 14.07 -2.23
CA LEU A 283 8.02 13.79 -1.68
C LEU A 283 8.91 15.03 -1.65
N LEU A 284 8.99 15.79 -2.74
CA LEU A 284 9.78 17.02 -2.81
C LEU A 284 9.31 18.03 -1.75
N LYS A 285 8.00 18.21 -1.61
CA LYS A 285 7.42 19.10 -0.60
C LYS A 285 7.82 18.71 0.83
N ILE A 286 7.85 17.41 1.14
CA ILE A 286 8.27 16.91 2.48
C ILE A 286 9.71 17.30 2.79
N PHE A 287 10.58 17.38 1.80
CA PHE A 287 11.96 17.84 2.00
C PHE A 287 12.07 19.36 2.19
N GLU A 288 11.12 20.14 1.67
CA GLU A 288 11.07 21.60 1.82
C GLU A 288 10.50 22.04 3.19
N GLU A 289 9.62 21.24 3.81
CA GLU A 289 9.04 21.46 5.14
C GLU A 289 10.07 21.29 6.26
#